data_f55587181a46588beb733663476ad715
#
_entry.id   f55587181a46588beb733663476ad715
#
_cell.length_a   1.000
_cell.length_b   1.000
_cell.length_c   1.000
_cell.angle_alpha   90.00
_cell.angle_beta   90.00
_cell.angle_gamma   90.00
#
_symmetry.space_group_name_H-M   'P 1'
#
loop_
_entity.id
_entity.type
_entity.pdbx_description
1 polymer ?
#
loop_
_entity_poly.entity_id
_entity_poly.type
_entity_poly.pdbx_seq_one_letter_code
_entity_poly.pdbx_strand_id
1 'polypeptide(L)'
;MIFRAVEDADLIRQAARGGVEAFNLLVSRWEKRIYNYLLRITANREDALDLTQDVFLKAYQNLRKLDDPGRFAPWLYRIAHNEAYSMFRKRRPEIDVEDAEPEAVGTGIAVGGSSVFPIELSLAVSSALRRLSPEQRESVVLKIYQGFKFEEMAEILSCPVSTIKSRLYTALELLKTELAPVKARGVS
;
A
#
# COMPACT_ATOMS: atom_id res chain seq x y z
N MET A 1 6.17 -0.98 36.92
CA MET A 1 6.98 -0.35 35.85
C MET A 1 6.08 -0.21 34.64
N ILE A 2 5.61 0.98 34.33
CA ILE A 2 4.81 1.22 33.11
C ILE A 2 5.83 1.36 31.98
N PHE A 3 5.96 0.34 31.13
CA PHE A 3 6.73 0.46 29.89
C PHE A 3 6.03 1.46 28.97
N ARG A 4 6.49 2.70 29.01
CA ARG A 4 6.05 3.72 28.05
C ARG A 4 6.55 3.26 26.68
N ALA A 5 5.64 2.92 25.77
CA ALA A 5 6.03 2.58 24.40
C ALA A 5 6.82 3.76 23.82
N VAL A 6 8.03 3.50 23.36
CA VAL A 6 8.86 4.54 22.74
C VAL A 6 8.12 5.00 21.47
N GLU A 7 7.93 6.31 21.34
CA GLU A 7 7.24 6.87 20.17
C GLU A 7 8.10 6.73 18.90
N ASP A 8 7.44 6.60 17.75
CA ASP A 8 8.15 6.47 16.47
C ASP A 8 9.09 7.66 16.22
N ALA A 9 8.71 8.87 16.64
CA ALA A 9 9.54 10.04 16.51
C ALA A 9 10.89 9.93 17.24
N ASP A 10 10.92 9.29 18.40
CA ASP A 10 12.16 9.03 19.14
C ASP A 10 13.03 7.97 18.46
N LEU A 11 12.40 6.90 18.00
CA LEU A 11 13.09 5.87 17.22
C LEU A 11 13.70 6.42 15.93
N ILE A 12 12.96 7.26 15.22
CA ILE A 12 13.42 7.91 13.99
C ILE A 12 14.65 8.79 14.27
N ARG A 13 14.60 9.61 15.33
CA ARG A 13 15.76 10.45 15.73
C ARG A 13 16.98 9.63 16.09
N GLN A 14 16.79 8.53 16.81
CA GLN A 14 17.90 7.64 17.19
C GLN A 14 18.46 6.90 15.96
N ALA A 15 17.60 6.35 15.10
CA ALA A 15 18.00 5.65 13.89
C ALA A 15 18.72 6.59 12.89
N ALA A 16 18.27 7.84 12.76
CA ALA A 16 18.91 8.85 11.91
C ALA A 16 20.35 9.19 12.38
N ARG A 17 20.66 8.99 13.67
CA ARG A 17 22.00 9.12 14.24
C ARG A 17 22.86 7.86 14.14
N GLY A 18 22.32 6.81 13.49
CA GLY A 18 23.01 5.54 13.30
C GLY A 18 22.63 4.44 14.31
N GLY A 19 21.55 4.63 15.09
CA GLY A 19 21.04 3.62 16.02
C GLY A 19 20.35 2.47 15.28
N VAL A 20 21.07 1.38 15.02
CA VAL A 20 20.55 0.22 14.29
C VAL A 20 19.37 -0.43 15.02
N GLU A 21 19.43 -0.55 16.34
CA GLU A 21 18.35 -1.14 17.13
C GLU A 21 17.05 -0.31 17.04
N ALA A 22 17.17 1.02 17.05
CA ALA A 22 16.01 1.89 16.86
C ALA A 22 15.38 1.71 15.48
N PHE A 23 16.20 1.54 14.43
CA PHE A 23 15.70 1.25 13.10
C PHE A 23 15.02 -0.13 13.03
N ASN A 24 15.60 -1.15 13.62
CA ASN A 24 15.00 -2.49 13.67
C ASN A 24 13.62 -2.48 14.37
N LEU A 25 13.44 -1.66 15.39
CA LEU A 25 12.15 -1.45 16.03
C LEU A 25 11.15 -0.75 15.10
N LEU A 26 11.58 0.23 14.31
CA LEU A 26 10.74 0.83 13.27
C LEU A 26 10.34 -0.20 12.21
N VAL A 27 11.27 -1.03 11.73
CA VAL A 27 10.98 -2.11 10.79
C VAL A 27 9.90 -3.03 11.37
N SER A 28 10.07 -3.53 12.59
CA SER A 28 9.10 -4.45 13.21
C SER A 28 7.69 -3.86 13.36
N ARG A 29 7.57 -2.53 13.51
CA ARG A 29 6.27 -1.83 13.59
C ARG A 29 5.61 -1.61 12.25
N TRP A 30 6.39 -1.37 11.21
CA TRP A 30 5.92 -0.91 9.91
C TRP A 30 5.93 -1.97 8.82
N GLU A 31 6.73 -3.03 8.96
CA GLU A 31 6.92 -4.09 7.96
C GLU A 31 5.58 -4.68 7.48
N LYS A 32 4.73 -5.10 8.41
CA LYS A 32 3.43 -5.69 8.07
C LYS A 32 2.52 -4.73 7.31
N ARG A 33 2.58 -3.43 7.62
CA ARG A 33 1.76 -2.41 6.93
C ARG A 33 2.26 -2.19 5.51
N ILE A 34 3.57 -2.05 5.33
CA ILE A 34 4.19 -1.87 4.01
C ILE A 34 3.99 -3.11 3.16
N TYR A 35 4.25 -4.31 3.70
CA TYR A 35 3.98 -5.56 3.00
C TYR A 35 2.53 -5.68 2.53
N ASN A 36 1.56 -5.42 3.40
CA ASN A 36 0.15 -5.50 3.04
C ASN A 36 -0.27 -4.46 1.99
N TYR A 37 0.32 -3.27 2.04
CA TYR A 37 0.13 -2.26 1.01
C TYR A 37 0.69 -2.75 -0.33
N LEU A 38 1.93 -3.19 -0.37
CA LEU A 38 2.59 -3.68 -1.58
C LEU A 38 1.88 -4.91 -2.14
N LEU A 39 1.45 -5.85 -1.29
CA LEU A 39 0.70 -7.03 -1.73
C LEU A 39 -0.62 -6.65 -2.43
N ARG A 40 -1.32 -5.62 -1.96
CA ARG A 40 -2.56 -5.15 -2.60
C ARG A 40 -2.30 -4.48 -3.95
N ILE A 41 -1.14 -3.85 -4.11
CA ILE A 41 -0.76 -3.16 -5.35
C ILE A 41 -0.22 -4.14 -6.39
N THR A 42 0.69 -5.03 -5.98
CA THR A 42 1.35 -5.97 -6.89
C THR A 42 0.50 -7.19 -7.19
N ALA A 43 -0.42 -7.56 -6.29
CA ALA A 43 -1.16 -8.81 -6.29
C ALA A 43 -0.26 -10.07 -6.35
N ASN A 44 1.03 -9.92 -6.03
CA ASN A 44 2.03 -10.98 -6.05
C ASN A 44 2.79 -10.99 -4.72
N ARG A 45 2.87 -12.17 -4.07
CA ARG A 45 3.46 -12.31 -2.75
C ARG A 45 4.98 -12.15 -2.76
N GLU A 46 5.65 -12.72 -3.75
CA GLU A 46 7.11 -12.65 -3.88
C GLU A 46 7.54 -11.22 -4.14
N ASP A 47 6.89 -10.54 -5.09
CA ASP A 47 7.14 -9.13 -5.36
C ASP A 47 6.92 -8.25 -4.13
N ALA A 48 5.85 -8.50 -3.37
CA ALA A 48 5.56 -7.72 -2.17
C ALA A 48 6.63 -7.92 -1.08
N LEU A 49 7.19 -9.14 -0.95
CA LEU A 49 8.28 -9.42 -0.02
C LEU A 49 9.56 -8.71 -0.44
N ASP A 50 9.97 -8.86 -1.70
CA ASP A 50 11.19 -8.25 -2.22
C ASP A 50 11.13 -6.73 -2.15
N LEU A 51 10.02 -6.15 -2.58
CA LEU A 51 9.81 -4.71 -2.48
C LEU A 51 9.79 -4.19 -1.04
N THR A 52 9.27 -4.98 -0.09
CA THR A 52 9.28 -4.60 1.33
C THR A 52 10.72 -4.48 1.84
N GLN A 53 11.60 -5.42 1.48
CA GLN A 53 13.02 -5.36 1.83
C GLN A 53 13.69 -4.14 1.21
N ASP A 54 13.46 -3.89 -0.07
CA ASP A 54 14.02 -2.73 -0.79
C ASP A 54 13.57 -1.40 -0.18
N VAL A 55 12.30 -1.30 0.21
CA VAL A 55 11.75 -0.12 0.88
C VAL A 55 12.48 0.18 2.18
N PHE A 56 12.67 -0.82 3.06
CA PHE A 56 13.35 -0.60 4.32
C PHE A 56 14.84 -0.35 4.15
N LEU A 57 15.50 -0.98 3.16
CA LEU A 57 16.87 -0.67 2.82
C LEU A 57 17.02 0.79 2.39
N LYS A 58 16.15 1.26 1.49
CA LYS A 58 16.14 2.68 1.06
C LYS A 58 15.76 3.64 2.18
N ALA A 59 14.81 3.24 3.03
CA ALA A 59 14.45 4.01 4.21
C ALA A 59 15.65 4.20 5.14
N TYR A 60 16.39 3.13 5.43
CA TYR A 60 17.60 3.21 6.25
C TYR A 60 18.64 4.17 5.67
N GLN A 61 18.93 4.03 4.38
CA GLN A 61 19.91 4.85 3.67
C GLN A 61 19.54 6.35 3.63
N ASN A 62 18.25 6.66 3.62
CA ASN A 62 17.74 8.02 3.43
C ASN A 62 17.08 8.63 4.67
N LEU A 63 17.05 7.93 5.80
CA LEU A 63 16.34 8.38 6.99
C LEU A 63 16.82 9.75 7.50
N ARG A 64 18.10 10.05 7.31
CA ARG A 64 18.70 11.37 7.68
C ARG A 64 18.13 12.54 6.88
N LYS A 65 17.47 12.27 5.73
CA LYS A 65 16.83 13.29 4.89
C LYS A 65 15.39 13.58 5.29
N LEU A 66 14.88 12.86 6.29
CA LEU A 66 13.56 13.10 6.84
C LEU A 66 13.63 14.22 7.88
N ASP A 67 13.20 15.42 7.50
CA ASP A 67 13.26 16.60 8.35
C ASP A 67 12.26 16.54 9.51
N ASP A 68 11.05 16.02 9.26
CA ASP A 68 9.98 15.92 10.26
C ASP A 68 9.64 14.45 10.54
N PRO A 69 9.96 13.93 11.74
CA PRO A 69 9.59 12.58 12.14
C PRO A 69 8.07 12.31 12.08
N GLY A 70 7.23 13.34 12.25
CA GLY A 70 5.77 13.22 12.13
C GLY A 70 5.31 12.86 10.72
N ARG A 71 6.16 13.05 9.72
CA ARG A 71 5.90 12.70 8.30
C ARG A 71 6.50 11.36 7.87
N PHE A 72 6.96 10.56 8.81
CA PHE A 72 7.58 9.27 8.51
C PHE A 72 6.65 8.34 7.73
N ALA A 73 5.37 8.24 8.11
CA ALA A 73 4.43 7.38 7.42
C ALA A 73 4.25 7.78 5.94
N PRO A 74 3.86 9.00 5.56
CA PRO A 74 3.77 9.40 4.15
C PRO A 74 5.09 9.22 3.41
N TRP A 75 6.21 9.55 4.04
CA TRP A 75 7.54 9.42 3.45
C TRP A 75 7.90 7.95 3.15
N LEU A 76 7.63 7.02 4.08
CA LEU A 76 7.88 5.60 3.90
C LEU A 76 7.01 5.01 2.78
N TYR A 77 5.70 5.39 2.74
CA TYR A 77 4.79 4.97 1.69
C TYR A 77 5.16 5.55 0.32
N ARG A 78 5.73 6.75 0.26
CA ARG A 78 6.27 7.31 -0.98
C ARG A 78 7.44 6.48 -1.51
N ILE A 79 8.32 6.00 -0.63
CA ILE A 79 9.38 5.07 -1.04
C ILE A 79 8.75 3.80 -1.61
N ALA A 80 7.77 3.21 -0.91
CA ALA A 80 7.10 2.00 -1.35
C ALA A 80 6.37 2.17 -2.70
N HIS A 81 5.67 3.29 -2.90
CA HIS A 81 5.08 3.66 -4.19
C HIS A 81 6.12 3.68 -5.31
N ASN A 82 7.22 4.41 -5.10
CA ASN A 82 8.26 4.55 -6.11
C ASN A 82 8.90 3.21 -6.48
N GLU A 83 9.12 2.31 -5.51
CA GLU A 83 9.67 0.98 -5.77
C GLU A 83 8.70 0.13 -6.59
N ALA A 84 7.43 0.08 -6.19
CA ALA A 84 6.41 -0.68 -6.91
C ALA A 84 6.27 -0.21 -8.38
N TYR A 85 6.18 1.10 -8.61
CA TYR A 85 6.06 1.65 -9.96
C TYR A 85 7.35 1.53 -10.78
N SER A 86 8.52 1.56 -10.14
CA SER A 86 9.78 1.26 -10.81
C SER A 86 9.83 -0.19 -11.31
N MET A 87 9.35 -1.12 -10.48
CA MET A 87 9.23 -2.54 -10.87
C MET A 87 8.27 -2.72 -12.04
N PHE A 88 7.05 -2.13 -11.97
CA PHE A 88 6.08 -2.22 -13.06
C PHE A 88 6.63 -1.67 -14.38
N ARG A 89 7.31 -0.55 -14.34
CA ARG A 89 7.92 0.06 -15.53
C ARG A 89 9.03 -0.83 -16.14
N LYS A 90 9.84 -1.49 -15.29
CA LYS A 90 10.88 -2.42 -15.76
C LYS A 90 10.30 -3.70 -16.37
N ARG A 91 9.12 -4.13 -15.91
CA ARG A 91 8.43 -5.34 -16.42
C ARG A 91 7.58 -5.11 -17.65
N ARG A 92 7.28 -3.83 -17.98
CA ARG A 92 6.68 -3.51 -19.27
C ARG A 92 7.77 -3.63 -20.33
N PRO A 93 7.74 -4.64 -21.23
CA PRO A 93 8.54 -4.59 -22.44
C PRO A 93 8.09 -3.35 -23.23
N GLU A 94 8.99 -2.76 -24.01
CA GLU A 94 8.64 -1.83 -25.09
C GLU A 94 7.89 -2.65 -26.15
N ILE A 95 6.63 -2.97 -25.89
CA ILE A 95 5.71 -3.54 -26.86
C ILE A 95 4.65 -2.50 -27.12
N ASP A 96 4.58 -2.09 -28.37
CA ASP A 96 3.52 -1.28 -28.95
C ASP A 96 2.15 -1.73 -28.46
N VAL A 97 1.31 -0.75 -28.23
CA VAL A 97 -0.07 -0.86 -27.79
C VAL A 97 -0.86 -1.69 -28.78
N GLU A 98 -1.06 -2.98 -28.48
CA GLU A 98 -2.25 -3.73 -28.88
C GLU A 98 -2.22 -5.08 -28.16
N ASP A 99 -3.31 -5.38 -27.41
CA ASP A 99 -3.67 -6.69 -26.87
C ASP A 99 -2.76 -7.33 -25.80
N ALA A 100 -2.72 -6.74 -24.60
CA ALA A 100 -2.36 -7.52 -23.41
C ALA A 100 -3.64 -7.90 -22.64
N GLU A 101 -4.14 -9.10 -22.87
CA GLU A 101 -5.04 -9.79 -21.95
C GLU A 101 -4.41 -9.80 -20.55
N PRO A 102 -5.17 -9.50 -19.47
CA PRO A 102 -4.62 -9.57 -18.13
C PRO A 102 -4.36 -11.04 -17.76
N GLU A 103 -3.11 -11.44 -17.77
CA GLU A 103 -2.74 -12.74 -17.21
C GLU A 103 -3.30 -12.87 -15.79
N ALA A 104 -4.04 -13.94 -15.58
CA ALA A 104 -4.59 -14.35 -14.31
C ALA A 104 -3.45 -14.68 -13.33
N VAL A 105 -2.93 -13.67 -12.63
CA VAL A 105 -1.96 -13.87 -11.57
C VAL A 105 -2.64 -14.50 -10.37
N GLY A 106 -2.13 -15.65 -10.00
CA GLY A 106 -2.63 -16.60 -9.06
C GLY A 106 -3.25 -16.08 -7.77
N THR A 107 -4.25 -16.82 -7.35
CA THR A 107 -4.97 -16.78 -6.09
C THR A 107 -4.03 -16.74 -4.87
N GLY A 108 -3.89 -15.58 -4.24
CA GLY A 108 -3.05 -15.45 -3.05
C GLY A 108 -3.19 -14.14 -2.30
N ILE A 109 -4.35 -13.47 -2.37
CA ILE A 109 -4.58 -12.33 -1.46
C ILE A 109 -5.10 -12.88 -0.14
N ALA A 110 -4.17 -13.28 0.73
CA ALA A 110 -4.48 -13.39 2.14
C ALA A 110 -4.85 -11.99 2.64
N VAL A 111 -6.13 -11.79 3.00
CA VAL A 111 -6.59 -10.62 3.72
C VAL A 111 -5.93 -10.66 5.09
N GLY A 112 -4.72 -10.13 5.16
CA GLY A 112 -3.98 -9.94 6.40
C GLY A 112 -4.55 -8.76 7.17
N GLY A 113 -5.58 -9.01 7.90
CA GLY A 113 -6.21 -8.13 8.88
C GLY A 113 -7.28 -8.96 9.55
N SER A 114 -7.38 -8.87 10.86
CA SER A 114 -8.44 -9.50 11.66
C SER A 114 -9.81 -9.02 11.16
N SER A 115 -10.26 -9.59 10.05
CA SER A 115 -11.51 -9.23 9.39
C SER A 115 -12.57 -10.19 9.89
N VAL A 116 -13.52 -9.65 10.62
CA VAL A 116 -14.77 -10.31 11.05
C VAL A 116 -15.69 -10.59 9.84
N PHE A 117 -15.22 -10.34 8.62
CA PHE A 117 -15.99 -10.53 7.39
C PHE A 117 -15.95 -11.99 6.93
N PRO A 118 -17.07 -12.52 6.41
CA PRO A 118 -17.11 -13.83 5.78
C PRO A 118 -16.02 -13.94 4.68
N ILE A 119 -15.37 -15.08 4.56
CA ILE A 119 -14.31 -15.34 3.57
C ILE A 119 -14.77 -14.98 2.16
N GLU A 120 -16.04 -15.26 1.84
CA GLU A 120 -16.63 -14.94 0.54
C GLU A 120 -16.63 -13.45 0.23
N LEU A 121 -16.97 -12.60 1.20
CA LEU A 121 -16.93 -11.14 1.02
C LEU A 121 -15.49 -10.65 0.83
N SER A 122 -14.57 -11.21 1.57
CA SER A 122 -13.14 -10.91 1.47
C SER A 122 -12.58 -11.25 0.08
N LEU A 123 -12.96 -12.40 -0.47
CA LEU A 123 -12.58 -12.81 -1.83
C LEU A 123 -13.23 -11.92 -2.89
N ALA A 124 -14.50 -11.55 -2.71
CA ALA A 124 -15.23 -10.67 -3.64
C ALA A 124 -14.58 -9.27 -3.68
N VAL A 125 -14.24 -8.70 -2.53
CA VAL A 125 -13.53 -7.41 -2.45
C VAL A 125 -12.16 -7.49 -3.12
N SER A 126 -11.41 -8.55 -2.88
CA SER A 126 -10.10 -8.75 -3.50
C SER A 126 -10.21 -8.88 -5.02
N SER A 127 -11.23 -9.58 -5.52
CA SER A 127 -11.50 -9.69 -6.94
C SER A 127 -11.90 -8.34 -7.56
N ALA A 128 -12.77 -7.59 -6.90
CA ALA A 128 -13.20 -6.28 -7.36
C ALA A 128 -12.04 -5.26 -7.41
N LEU A 129 -11.14 -5.29 -6.42
CA LEU A 129 -9.95 -4.44 -6.41
C LEU A 129 -9.01 -4.74 -7.60
N ARG A 130 -8.92 -5.99 -8.06
CA ARG A 130 -8.10 -6.35 -9.24
C ARG A 130 -8.61 -5.77 -10.55
N ARG A 131 -9.91 -5.46 -10.64
CA ARG A 131 -10.53 -4.84 -11.83
C ARG A 131 -10.29 -3.33 -11.93
N LEU A 132 -9.82 -2.70 -10.85
CA LEU A 132 -9.44 -1.30 -10.85
C LEU A 132 -8.11 -1.10 -11.58
N SER A 133 -7.93 0.08 -12.21
CA SER A 133 -6.60 0.46 -12.68
C SER A 133 -5.61 0.50 -11.50
N PRO A 134 -4.30 0.37 -11.73
CA PRO A 134 -3.30 0.45 -10.66
C PRO A 134 -3.46 1.71 -9.82
N GLU A 135 -3.69 2.87 -10.45
CA GLU A 135 -3.81 4.17 -9.78
C GLU A 135 -5.12 4.27 -8.97
N GLN A 136 -6.23 3.72 -9.50
CA GLN A 136 -7.50 3.65 -8.79
C GLN A 136 -7.40 2.74 -7.58
N ARG A 137 -6.82 1.56 -7.74
CA ARG A 137 -6.59 0.59 -6.68
C ARG A 137 -5.75 1.19 -5.56
N GLU A 138 -4.64 1.83 -5.92
CA GLU A 138 -3.75 2.46 -4.96
C GLU A 138 -4.43 3.57 -4.18
N SER A 139 -5.23 4.42 -4.84
CA SER A 139 -6.02 5.46 -4.17
C SER A 139 -6.98 4.87 -3.13
N VAL A 140 -7.64 3.75 -3.44
CA VAL A 140 -8.49 3.01 -2.48
C VAL A 140 -7.67 2.45 -1.34
N VAL A 141 -6.53 1.81 -1.64
CA VAL A 141 -5.67 1.20 -0.61
C VAL A 141 -5.14 2.25 0.36
N LEU A 142 -4.62 3.37 -0.12
CA LEU A 142 -4.11 4.44 0.73
C LEU A 142 -5.21 5.10 1.55
N LYS A 143 -6.40 5.34 0.98
CA LYS A 143 -7.48 6.02 1.68
C LYS A 143 -8.21 5.12 2.66
N ILE A 144 -8.61 3.93 2.24
CA ILE A 144 -9.52 3.06 3.00
C ILE A 144 -8.74 2.13 3.93
N TYR A 145 -7.65 1.53 3.46
CA TYR A 145 -6.89 0.56 4.27
C TYR A 145 -5.81 1.22 5.13
N GLN A 146 -5.20 2.31 4.67
CA GLN A 146 -4.13 2.99 5.40
C GLN A 146 -4.60 4.26 6.13
N GLY A 147 -5.75 4.84 5.74
CA GLY A 147 -6.38 5.98 6.42
C GLY A 147 -5.71 7.33 6.15
N PHE A 148 -4.90 7.46 5.11
CA PHE A 148 -4.23 8.71 4.77
C PHE A 148 -5.20 9.84 4.42
N LYS A 149 -4.83 11.07 4.75
CA LYS A 149 -5.51 12.27 4.29
C LYS A 149 -5.19 12.52 2.81
N PHE A 150 -6.03 13.27 2.10
CA PHE A 150 -5.80 13.53 0.69
C PHE A 150 -4.49 14.28 0.41
N GLU A 151 -4.10 15.16 1.32
CA GLU A 151 -2.86 15.91 1.24
C GLU A 151 -1.64 14.99 1.38
N GLU A 152 -1.69 14.03 2.29
CA GLU A 152 -0.65 13.02 2.46
C GLU A 152 -0.57 12.08 1.24
N MET A 153 -1.73 11.70 0.68
CA MET A 153 -1.77 10.92 -0.54
C MET A 153 -1.18 11.69 -1.75
N ALA A 154 -1.40 13.00 -1.82
CA ALA A 154 -0.81 13.84 -2.85
C ALA A 154 0.72 13.81 -2.81
N GLU A 155 1.30 13.77 -1.63
CA GLU A 155 2.74 13.65 -1.44
C GLU A 155 3.25 12.24 -1.77
N ILE A 156 2.53 11.20 -1.33
CA ILE A 156 2.90 9.79 -1.62
C ILE A 156 2.89 9.57 -3.13
N LEU A 157 1.81 9.97 -3.80
CA LEU A 157 1.56 9.69 -5.23
C LEU A 157 2.14 10.75 -6.17
N SER A 158 2.70 11.84 -5.64
CA SER A 158 3.23 12.98 -6.40
C SER A 158 2.24 13.51 -7.45
N CYS A 159 0.96 13.61 -7.08
CA CYS A 159 -0.09 14.13 -7.97
C CYS A 159 -1.09 15.02 -7.20
N PRO A 160 -1.83 15.91 -7.89
CA PRO A 160 -2.77 16.83 -7.26
C PRO A 160 -3.89 16.11 -6.49
N VAL A 161 -4.35 16.71 -5.39
CA VAL A 161 -5.49 16.22 -4.58
C VAL A 161 -6.75 16.00 -5.44
N SER A 162 -7.01 16.87 -6.40
CA SER A 162 -8.14 16.73 -7.34
C SER A 162 -8.08 15.43 -8.14
N THR A 163 -6.90 15.07 -8.63
CA THR A 163 -6.66 13.82 -9.34
C THR A 163 -6.90 12.61 -8.45
N ILE A 164 -6.42 12.65 -7.21
CA ILE A 164 -6.63 11.56 -6.24
C ILE A 164 -8.11 11.38 -5.93
N LYS A 165 -8.83 12.47 -5.69
CA LYS A 165 -10.28 12.44 -5.45
C LYS A 165 -11.03 11.83 -6.64
N SER A 166 -10.71 12.25 -7.86
CA SER A 166 -11.31 11.69 -9.08
C SER A 166 -11.05 10.18 -9.19
N ARG A 167 -9.80 9.74 -9.05
CA ARG A 167 -9.43 8.31 -9.07
C ARG A 167 -10.18 7.50 -8.00
N LEU A 168 -10.24 8.03 -6.78
CA LEU A 168 -10.91 7.36 -5.67
C LEU A 168 -12.41 7.24 -5.90
N TYR A 169 -13.09 8.32 -6.27
CA TYR A 169 -14.53 8.27 -6.47
C TYR A 169 -14.94 7.38 -7.64
N THR A 170 -14.21 7.43 -8.74
CA THR A 170 -14.43 6.50 -9.87
C THR A 170 -14.21 5.05 -9.41
N ALA A 171 -13.17 4.77 -8.64
CA ALA A 171 -12.91 3.44 -8.10
C ALA A 171 -14.04 2.96 -7.18
N LEU A 172 -14.56 3.83 -6.30
CA LEU A 172 -15.65 3.47 -5.39
C LEU A 172 -16.97 3.17 -6.13
N GLU A 173 -17.28 3.89 -7.21
CA GLU A 173 -18.46 3.58 -8.04
C GLU A 173 -18.30 2.23 -8.76
N LEU A 174 -17.12 1.92 -9.28
CA LEU A 174 -16.85 0.60 -9.87
C LEU A 174 -16.97 -0.51 -8.83
N LEU A 175 -16.39 -0.34 -7.65
CA LEU A 175 -16.49 -1.31 -6.56
C LEU A 175 -17.93 -1.51 -6.09
N LYS A 176 -18.73 -0.46 -6.01
CA LYS A 176 -20.15 -0.52 -5.65
C LYS A 176 -20.93 -1.37 -6.65
N THR A 177 -20.68 -1.20 -7.94
CA THR A 177 -21.32 -1.98 -9.00
C THR A 177 -20.91 -3.46 -8.93
N GLU A 178 -19.62 -3.73 -8.77
CA GLU A 178 -19.08 -5.10 -8.69
C GLU A 178 -19.55 -5.86 -7.44
N LEU A 179 -19.73 -5.18 -6.30
CA LEU A 179 -20.11 -5.79 -5.03
C LEU A 179 -21.63 -5.83 -4.80
N ALA A 180 -22.43 -5.18 -5.66
CA ALA A 180 -23.90 -5.20 -5.55
C ALA A 180 -24.50 -6.62 -5.54
N PRO A 181 -24.06 -7.58 -6.37
CA PRO A 181 -24.58 -8.95 -6.36
C PRO A 181 -24.29 -9.71 -5.07
N VAL A 182 -23.20 -9.38 -4.35
CA VAL A 182 -22.81 -10.03 -3.09
C VAL A 182 -23.73 -9.60 -1.95
N LYS A 183 -24.15 -8.32 -1.94
CA LYS A 183 -25.14 -7.82 -0.98
C LYS A 183 -26.52 -8.49 -1.13
N ALA A 184 -26.90 -8.80 -2.36
CA ALA A 184 -28.21 -9.43 -2.63
C ALA A 184 -28.27 -10.89 -2.16
N ARG A 185 -27.13 -11.58 -2.01
CA ARG A 185 -27.05 -12.98 -1.55
C ARG A 185 -26.88 -13.14 -0.03
N GLY A 186 -26.51 -12.07 0.68
CA GLY A 186 -26.23 -12.07 2.12
C GLY A 186 -27.38 -11.62 3.01
N VAL A 187 -28.56 -11.34 2.44
CA VAL A 187 -29.78 -10.95 3.17
C VAL A 187 -30.86 -11.99 2.83
N SER A 188 -30.76 -13.16 3.45
CA SER A 188 -31.83 -14.15 3.56
C SER A 188 -31.65 -14.86 4.88
#